data_2b1c839430f7358647d929d33a706a87
#
_entry.id   2b1c839430f7358647d929d33a706a87
#
_cell.length_a   1.000
_cell.length_b   1.000
_cell.length_c   1.000
_cell.angle_alpha   90.00
_cell.angle_beta   90.00
_cell.angle_gamma   90.00
#
_symmetry.space_group_name_H-M   'P 1'
#
loop_
_entity.id
_entity.type
_entity.pdbx_description
1 polymer ?
#
loop_
_entity_poly.entity_id
_entity_poly.type
_entity_poly.pdbx_seq_one_letter_code
_entity_poly.pdbx_strand_id
1 'polypeptide(L)'
;MENILKQRVEYLIDLCEKVLITRHNNEFGEDQCESRIHSKYTAAGLSFFKKYFGEDHPFYTAFSSAGSNYAPIVERTLGILEAVLDEVENGWHQSVRSVVSAEVFSDFLEMANHLLEEGYKDAAAVMFGSTLEEHMRQLARENNVEIEVSVNGKISLKKADLLNADLVKAGIYSKIDQKNITAWLGLRNSAAHGKYDDYSKEQVTFLSQALNGFMARTKE
;
A
#
# COMPACT_ATOMS: atom_id res chain seq x y z
N MET A 1 4.09 7.80 3.05
CA MET A 1 3.81 6.68 3.97
C MET A 1 5.10 6.01 4.42
N GLU A 2 6.03 5.78 3.52
CA GLU A 2 7.36 5.18 3.77
C GLU A 2 8.18 5.96 4.82
N ASN A 3 8.24 7.27 4.72
CA ASN A 3 8.93 8.12 5.70
C ASN A 3 8.33 7.99 7.12
N ILE A 4 7.00 7.83 7.24
CA ILE A 4 6.34 7.62 8.53
C ILE A 4 6.65 6.22 9.08
N LEU A 5 6.68 5.21 8.22
CA LEU A 5 7.02 3.83 8.60
C LEU A 5 8.47 3.77 9.08
N LYS A 6 9.43 4.34 8.32
CA LYS A 6 10.84 4.46 8.68
C LYS A 6 11.02 5.14 10.04
N GLN A 7 10.47 6.34 10.20
CA GLN A 7 10.53 7.09 11.48
C GLN A 7 9.97 6.28 12.65
N ARG A 8 8.94 5.46 12.41
CA ARG A 8 8.34 4.65 13.46
C ARG A 8 9.21 3.45 13.84
N VAL A 9 9.90 2.84 12.89
CA VAL A 9 10.87 1.77 13.15
C VAL A 9 12.09 2.33 13.89
N GLU A 10 12.65 3.43 13.42
CA GLU A 10 13.77 4.13 14.09
C GLU A 10 13.42 4.49 15.55
N TYR A 11 12.21 4.99 15.80
CA TYR A 11 11.74 5.24 17.16
C TYR A 11 11.70 3.97 18.02
N LEU A 12 11.30 2.82 17.47
CA LEU A 12 11.27 1.55 18.19
C LEU A 12 12.66 1.02 18.46
N ILE A 13 13.60 1.21 17.56
CA ILE A 13 15.04 0.90 17.75
C ILE A 13 15.60 1.73 18.91
N ASP A 14 15.43 3.06 18.90
CA ASP A 14 15.85 3.95 20.00
C ASP A 14 15.23 3.53 21.35
N LEU A 15 13.96 3.12 21.32
CA LEU A 15 13.29 2.64 22.54
C LEU A 15 13.86 1.31 23.02
N CYS A 16 14.21 0.39 22.11
CA CYS A 16 14.87 -0.87 22.43
C CYS A 16 16.26 -0.66 23.04
N GLU A 17 17.05 0.23 22.45
CA GLU A 17 18.38 0.60 22.97
C GLU A 17 18.28 1.19 24.39
N LYS A 18 17.28 2.03 24.65
CA LYS A 18 16.99 2.54 26.00
C LYS A 18 16.63 1.44 26.99
N VAL A 19 15.95 0.37 26.54
CA VAL A 19 15.72 -0.83 27.37
C VAL A 19 17.04 -1.52 27.68
N LEU A 20 17.91 -1.73 26.69
CA LEU A 20 19.21 -2.39 26.84
C LEU A 20 20.18 -1.64 27.74
N ILE A 21 20.14 -0.30 27.76
CA ILE A 21 20.94 0.53 28.69
C ILE A 21 20.60 0.22 30.15
N THR A 22 19.40 -0.28 30.46
CA THR A 22 18.99 -0.65 31.82
C THR A 22 19.46 -2.05 32.26
N ARG A 23 20.27 -2.71 31.43
CA ARG A 23 20.79 -4.07 31.66
C ARG A 23 21.49 -4.20 33.01
N HIS A 24 21.14 -5.21 33.76
CA HIS A 24 21.72 -5.55 35.07
C HIS A 24 21.56 -7.03 35.37
N ASN A 25 22.39 -7.58 36.24
CA ASN A 25 22.20 -8.90 36.77
C ASN A 25 21.21 -8.86 37.95
N ASN A 26 20.21 -9.74 37.93
CA ASN A 26 19.32 -9.90 39.08
C ASN A 26 19.99 -10.70 40.21
N GLU A 27 19.28 -10.91 41.32
CA GLU A 27 19.76 -11.65 42.50
C GLU A 27 20.15 -13.10 42.19
N PHE A 28 19.67 -13.66 41.08
CA PHE A 28 19.96 -15.03 40.63
C PHE A 28 21.09 -15.05 39.55
N GLY A 29 21.69 -13.90 39.24
CA GLY A 29 22.73 -13.78 38.21
C GLY A 29 22.21 -13.76 36.78
N GLU A 30 20.90 -13.63 36.58
CA GLU A 30 20.29 -13.51 35.25
C GLU A 30 20.41 -12.08 34.72
N ASP A 31 20.72 -11.98 33.45
CA ASP A 31 20.93 -10.75 32.72
C ASP A 31 19.60 -10.15 32.23
N GLN A 32 19.08 -9.17 32.94
CA GLN A 32 17.75 -8.58 32.71
C GLN A 32 17.81 -7.08 32.47
N CYS A 33 16.74 -6.57 31.81
CA CYS A 33 16.47 -5.15 31.66
C CYS A 33 15.30 -4.71 32.56
N GLU A 34 15.17 -3.40 32.79
CA GLU A 34 14.10 -2.85 33.61
C GLU A 34 12.70 -3.16 33.02
N SER A 35 11.87 -3.87 33.80
CA SER A 35 10.58 -4.38 33.36
C SER A 35 9.60 -3.30 32.89
N ARG A 36 9.61 -2.11 33.52
CA ARG A 36 8.70 -1.02 33.17
C ARG A 36 8.99 -0.47 31.78
N ILE A 37 10.26 -0.20 31.48
CA ILE A 37 10.69 0.34 30.18
C ILE A 37 10.52 -0.71 29.10
N HIS A 38 10.86 -1.97 29.39
CA HIS A 38 10.63 -3.11 28.52
C HIS A 38 9.14 -3.29 28.17
N SER A 39 8.21 -3.21 29.13
CA SER A 39 6.77 -3.30 28.87
C SER A 39 6.26 -2.21 27.93
N LYS A 40 6.77 -0.96 28.09
CA LYS A 40 6.43 0.15 27.19
C LYS A 40 6.91 -0.15 25.76
N TYR A 41 8.14 -0.62 25.62
CA TYR A 41 8.74 -1.00 24.35
C TYR A 41 7.94 -2.12 23.66
N THR A 42 7.67 -3.20 24.38
CA THR A 42 6.94 -4.37 23.86
C THR A 42 5.53 -4.01 23.39
N ALA A 43 4.80 -3.21 24.18
CA ALA A 43 3.46 -2.75 23.80
C ALA A 43 3.49 -1.87 22.54
N ALA A 44 4.47 -0.97 22.43
CA ALA A 44 4.64 -0.12 21.25
C ALA A 44 5.01 -0.95 20.00
N GLY A 45 5.90 -1.93 20.14
CA GLY A 45 6.31 -2.82 19.06
C GLY A 45 5.17 -3.72 18.57
N LEU A 46 4.43 -4.37 19.47
CA LEU A 46 3.27 -5.20 19.10
C LEU A 46 2.21 -4.37 18.36
N SER A 47 1.91 -3.16 18.85
CA SER A 47 0.98 -2.26 18.18
C SER A 47 1.45 -1.86 16.78
N PHE A 48 2.74 -1.61 16.62
CA PHE A 48 3.36 -1.30 15.34
C PHE A 48 3.24 -2.48 14.36
N PHE A 49 3.73 -3.66 14.74
CA PHE A 49 3.70 -4.83 13.87
C PHE A 49 2.28 -5.24 13.49
N LYS A 50 1.33 -5.25 14.44
CA LYS A 50 -0.08 -5.53 14.14
C LYS A 50 -0.67 -4.55 13.13
N LYS A 51 -0.39 -3.25 13.30
CA LYS A 51 -0.97 -2.20 12.44
C LYS A 51 -0.42 -2.21 11.01
N TYR A 52 0.89 -2.44 10.85
CA TYR A 52 1.56 -2.25 9.56
C TYR A 52 1.80 -3.56 8.80
N PHE A 53 1.91 -4.68 9.49
CA PHE A 53 2.21 -5.99 8.92
C PHE A 53 1.07 -7.01 9.10
N GLY A 54 0.26 -6.89 10.16
CA GLY A 54 -0.76 -7.88 10.51
C GLY A 54 -0.23 -8.97 11.46
N GLU A 55 -1.16 -9.69 12.10
CA GLU A 55 -0.81 -10.71 13.11
C GLU A 55 -0.20 -11.99 12.49
N ASP A 56 -0.51 -12.28 11.23
CA ASP A 56 -0.01 -13.47 10.52
C ASP A 56 1.40 -13.27 9.93
N HIS A 57 1.93 -12.04 9.96
CA HIS A 57 3.22 -11.74 9.38
C HIS A 57 4.37 -12.30 10.23
N PRO A 58 5.45 -12.86 9.60
CA PRO A 58 6.60 -13.43 10.33
C PRO A 58 7.24 -12.47 11.33
N PHE A 59 7.35 -11.17 11.03
CA PHE A 59 7.88 -10.19 11.96
C PHE A 59 7.02 -10.02 13.21
N TYR A 60 5.68 -10.00 13.06
CA TYR A 60 4.79 -9.96 14.23
C TYR A 60 4.97 -11.19 15.10
N THR A 61 4.97 -12.37 14.50
CA THR A 61 5.13 -13.65 15.21
C THR A 61 6.47 -13.73 15.92
N ALA A 62 7.56 -13.33 15.25
CA ALA A 62 8.91 -13.32 15.82
C ALA A 62 9.03 -12.33 17.00
N PHE A 63 8.48 -11.13 16.86
CA PHE A 63 8.51 -10.10 17.90
C PHE A 63 7.62 -10.47 19.09
N SER A 64 6.41 -10.98 18.85
CA SER A 64 5.46 -11.38 19.91
C SER A 64 5.95 -12.55 20.75
N SER A 65 6.72 -13.46 20.16
CA SER A 65 7.33 -14.60 20.88
C SER A 65 8.48 -14.18 21.80
N ALA A 66 8.98 -12.95 21.70
CA ALA A 66 10.10 -12.41 22.46
C ALA A 66 9.63 -11.50 23.63
N GLY A 67 8.63 -11.93 24.38
CA GLY A 67 7.98 -11.13 25.44
C GLY A 67 8.71 -11.00 26.77
N SER A 68 9.96 -11.51 26.91
CA SER A 68 10.74 -11.46 28.13
C SER A 68 11.69 -10.26 28.19
N ASN A 69 11.90 -9.70 29.39
CA ASN A 69 12.88 -8.64 29.65
C ASN A 69 14.33 -9.19 29.84
N TYR A 70 14.56 -10.47 29.56
CA TYR A 70 15.91 -11.05 29.52
C TYR A 70 16.72 -10.41 28.40
N ALA A 71 17.90 -9.85 28.74
CA ALA A 71 18.66 -8.98 27.82
C ALA A 71 18.95 -9.63 26.45
N PRO A 72 19.37 -10.91 26.32
CA PRO A 72 19.56 -11.55 25.02
C PRO A 72 18.28 -11.68 24.19
N ILE A 73 17.10 -11.72 24.82
CA ILE A 73 15.82 -11.74 24.11
C ILE A 73 15.51 -10.33 23.59
N VAL A 74 15.79 -9.29 24.37
CA VAL A 74 15.66 -7.90 23.94
C VAL A 74 16.61 -7.59 22.79
N GLU A 75 17.87 -8.04 22.83
CA GLU A 75 18.83 -7.93 21.72
C GLU A 75 18.29 -8.61 20.44
N ARG A 76 17.66 -9.77 20.56
CA ARG A 76 17.02 -10.44 19.41
C ARG A 76 15.90 -9.61 18.80
N THR A 77 15.11 -8.90 19.63
CA THR A 77 14.07 -8.00 19.10
C THR A 77 14.62 -6.77 18.40
N LEU A 78 15.80 -6.30 18.82
CA LEU A 78 16.53 -5.24 18.11
C LEU A 78 16.88 -5.70 16.68
N GLY A 79 17.45 -6.89 16.52
CA GLY A 79 17.74 -7.45 15.20
C GLY A 79 16.52 -7.62 14.30
N ILE A 80 15.33 -7.90 14.88
CA ILE A 80 14.07 -7.92 14.11
C ILE A 80 13.72 -6.51 13.61
N LEU A 81 13.87 -5.49 14.44
CA LEU A 81 13.59 -4.10 14.04
C LEU A 81 14.57 -3.58 12.98
N GLU A 82 15.85 -3.95 13.10
CA GLU A 82 16.88 -3.64 12.09
C GLU A 82 16.56 -4.29 10.74
N ALA A 83 16.15 -5.56 10.73
CA ALA A 83 15.70 -6.23 9.51
C ALA A 83 14.47 -5.55 8.88
N VAL A 84 13.53 -5.06 9.68
CA VAL A 84 12.38 -4.28 9.18
C VAL A 84 12.84 -2.94 8.61
N LEU A 85 13.81 -2.29 9.25
CA LEU A 85 14.37 -1.03 8.74
C LEU A 85 15.02 -1.23 7.38
N ASP A 86 15.81 -2.30 7.23
CA ASP A 86 16.44 -2.67 5.97
C ASP A 86 15.40 -2.94 4.87
N GLU A 87 14.30 -3.65 5.18
CA GLU A 87 13.21 -3.86 4.22
C GLU A 87 12.54 -2.56 3.78
N VAL A 88 12.33 -1.64 4.71
CA VAL A 88 11.73 -0.34 4.43
C VAL A 88 12.67 0.53 3.59
N GLU A 89 13.96 0.57 3.93
CA GLU A 89 14.96 1.39 3.21
C GLU A 89 15.26 0.87 1.80
N ASN A 90 15.23 -0.44 1.61
CA ASN A 90 15.48 -1.05 0.29
C ASN A 90 14.20 -1.22 -0.56
N GLY A 91 13.04 -0.77 -0.06
CA GLY A 91 11.77 -0.86 -0.80
C GLY A 91 11.18 -2.27 -0.93
N TRP A 92 11.74 -3.28 -0.27
CA TRP A 92 11.26 -4.67 -0.33
C TRP A 92 9.86 -4.82 0.25
N HIS A 93 9.52 -4.03 1.25
CA HIS A 93 8.17 -3.92 1.80
C HIS A 93 7.11 -3.51 0.75
N GLN A 94 7.49 -2.67 -0.23
CA GLN A 94 6.60 -2.29 -1.33
C GLN A 94 6.35 -3.44 -2.30
N SER A 95 7.32 -4.34 -2.52
CA SER A 95 7.18 -5.44 -3.46
C SER A 95 6.06 -6.42 -3.06
N VAL A 96 5.93 -6.76 -1.79
CA VAL A 96 4.84 -7.62 -1.28
C VAL A 96 3.48 -6.95 -1.45
N ARG A 97 3.39 -5.66 -1.14
CA ARG A 97 2.14 -4.90 -1.31
C ARG A 97 1.75 -4.72 -2.79
N SER A 98 2.72 -4.54 -3.68
CA SER A 98 2.47 -4.45 -5.11
C SER A 98 2.04 -5.79 -5.71
N VAL A 99 2.56 -6.91 -5.22
CA VAL A 99 2.13 -8.26 -5.63
C VAL A 99 0.68 -8.52 -5.22
N VAL A 100 0.31 -8.27 -3.95
CA VAL A 100 -1.08 -8.41 -3.47
C VAL A 100 -2.04 -7.50 -4.24
N SER A 101 -1.65 -6.25 -4.48
CA SER A 101 -2.46 -5.33 -5.31
C SER A 101 -2.59 -5.82 -6.74
N ALA A 102 -1.55 -6.46 -7.30
CA ALA A 102 -1.58 -7.03 -8.64
C ALA A 102 -2.57 -8.19 -8.77
N GLU A 103 -2.61 -9.09 -7.78
CA GLU A 103 -3.59 -10.18 -7.74
C GLU A 103 -5.02 -9.63 -7.63
N VAL A 104 -5.28 -8.70 -6.71
CA VAL A 104 -6.60 -8.07 -6.56
C VAL A 104 -7.06 -7.38 -7.85
N PHE A 105 -6.16 -6.66 -8.55
CA PHE A 105 -6.51 -6.05 -9.83
C PHE A 105 -6.76 -7.08 -10.92
N SER A 106 -6.01 -8.20 -10.94
CA SER A 106 -6.26 -9.30 -11.87
C SER A 106 -7.65 -9.87 -11.69
N ASP A 107 -8.05 -10.15 -10.45
CA ASP A 107 -9.38 -10.68 -10.12
C ASP A 107 -10.50 -9.74 -10.58
N PHE A 108 -10.36 -8.42 -10.36
CA PHE A 108 -11.33 -7.44 -10.83
C PHE A 108 -11.39 -7.34 -12.35
N LEU A 109 -10.27 -7.46 -13.05
CA LEU A 109 -10.22 -7.45 -14.51
C LEU A 109 -10.85 -8.73 -15.10
N GLU A 110 -10.59 -9.89 -14.50
CA GLU A 110 -11.23 -11.15 -14.88
C GLU A 110 -12.74 -11.12 -14.69
N MET A 111 -13.20 -10.59 -13.55
CA MET A 111 -14.64 -10.42 -13.28
C MET A 111 -15.28 -9.44 -14.28
N ALA A 112 -14.61 -8.33 -14.61
CA ALA A 112 -15.11 -7.38 -15.60
C ALA A 112 -15.17 -7.99 -17.01
N ASN A 113 -14.19 -8.81 -17.39
CA ASN A 113 -14.20 -9.54 -18.66
C ASN A 113 -15.34 -10.55 -18.72
N HIS A 114 -15.57 -11.31 -17.65
CA HIS A 114 -16.70 -12.23 -17.57
C HIS A 114 -18.04 -11.51 -17.74
N LEU A 115 -18.24 -10.38 -17.07
CA LEU A 115 -19.44 -9.55 -17.25
C LEU A 115 -19.61 -9.08 -18.70
N LEU A 116 -18.52 -8.71 -19.36
CA LEU A 116 -18.55 -8.27 -20.76
C LEU A 116 -18.92 -9.41 -21.72
N GLU A 117 -18.40 -10.61 -21.50
CA GLU A 117 -18.72 -11.83 -22.25
C GLU A 117 -20.18 -12.19 -22.11
N GLU A 118 -20.74 -12.14 -20.90
CA GLU A 118 -22.16 -12.38 -20.59
C GLU A 118 -23.09 -11.25 -21.11
N GLY A 119 -22.55 -10.19 -21.73
CA GLY A 119 -23.33 -9.11 -22.35
C GLY A 119 -23.61 -7.92 -21.42
N TYR A 120 -23.14 -7.93 -20.19
CA TYR A 120 -23.29 -6.84 -19.22
C TYR A 120 -22.25 -5.74 -19.42
N LYS A 121 -22.25 -5.11 -20.63
CA LYS A 121 -21.23 -4.11 -21.01
C LYS A 121 -21.12 -2.94 -20.02
N ASP A 122 -22.25 -2.54 -19.43
CA ASP A 122 -22.31 -1.36 -18.57
C ASP A 122 -21.67 -1.65 -17.20
N ALA A 123 -21.97 -2.80 -16.61
CA ALA A 123 -21.32 -3.26 -15.37
C ALA A 123 -19.82 -3.49 -15.58
N ALA A 124 -19.42 -4.09 -16.71
CA ALA A 124 -18.04 -4.29 -17.09
C ALA A 124 -17.29 -2.94 -17.22
N ALA A 125 -17.89 -1.96 -17.88
CA ALA A 125 -17.33 -0.63 -18.07
C ALA A 125 -17.08 0.10 -16.74
N VAL A 126 -18.02 0.02 -15.79
CA VAL A 126 -17.86 0.57 -14.44
C VAL A 126 -16.71 -0.12 -13.71
N MET A 127 -16.62 -1.45 -13.79
CA MET A 127 -15.60 -2.22 -13.10
C MET A 127 -14.19 -1.95 -13.68
N PHE A 128 -14.03 -1.97 -15.01
CA PHE A 128 -12.76 -1.60 -15.64
C PHE A 128 -12.30 -0.19 -15.25
N GLY A 129 -13.22 0.78 -15.30
CA GLY A 129 -12.87 2.16 -14.94
C GLY A 129 -12.55 2.37 -13.47
N SER A 130 -13.21 1.62 -12.56
CA SER A 130 -12.92 1.67 -11.14
C SER A 130 -11.55 1.05 -10.83
N THR A 131 -11.19 -0.05 -11.50
CA THR A 131 -9.87 -0.69 -11.42
C THR A 131 -8.79 0.26 -11.93
N LEU A 132 -9.03 0.95 -13.05
CA LEU A 132 -8.13 1.99 -13.57
C LEU A 132 -7.91 3.12 -12.56
N GLU A 133 -8.98 3.65 -11.96
CA GLU A 133 -8.87 4.72 -10.96
C GLU A 133 -8.03 4.30 -9.75
N GLU A 134 -8.21 3.10 -9.24
CA GLU A 134 -7.41 2.64 -8.09
C GLU A 134 -5.96 2.37 -8.48
N HIS A 135 -5.70 1.82 -9.66
CA HIS A 135 -4.34 1.67 -10.19
C HIS A 135 -3.63 3.03 -10.32
N MET A 136 -4.29 4.05 -10.84
CA MET A 136 -3.75 5.42 -10.89
C MET A 136 -3.43 5.98 -9.50
N ARG A 137 -4.29 5.70 -8.49
CA ARG A 137 -4.03 6.09 -7.10
C ARG A 137 -2.84 5.35 -6.51
N GLN A 138 -2.68 4.07 -6.85
CA GLN A 138 -1.52 3.29 -6.43
C GLN A 138 -0.24 3.85 -7.03
N LEU A 139 -0.20 4.10 -8.35
CA LEU A 139 0.94 4.73 -9.02
C LEU A 139 1.30 6.09 -8.39
N ALA A 140 0.30 6.87 -8.03
CA ALA A 140 0.53 8.17 -7.38
C ALA A 140 1.19 8.00 -5.99
N ARG A 141 0.72 7.04 -5.19
CA ARG A 141 1.31 6.74 -3.88
C ARG A 141 2.76 6.25 -3.99
N GLU A 142 3.03 5.35 -4.93
CA GLU A 142 4.36 4.76 -5.17
C GLU A 142 5.37 5.81 -5.65
N ASN A 143 4.90 6.81 -6.39
CA ASN A 143 5.74 7.86 -6.97
C ASN A 143 5.66 9.20 -6.21
N ASN A 144 5.15 9.21 -4.98
CA ASN A 144 5.01 10.41 -4.13
C ASN A 144 4.22 11.55 -4.81
N VAL A 145 3.25 11.22 -5.66
CA VAL A 145 2.31 12.18 -6.23
C VAL A 145 1.12 12.33 -5.27
N GLU A 146 0.81 13.57 -4.90
CA GLU A 146 -0.28 13.87 -3.97
C GLU A 146 -1.62 13.39 -4.50
N ILE A 147 -2.35 12.58 -3.70
CA ILE A 147 -3.67 12.04 -4.06
C ILE A 147 -4.83 12.83 -3.46
N GLU A 148 -4.54 13.78 -2.58
CA GLU A 148 -5.52 14.60 -1.90
C GLU A 148 -5.44 16.05 -2.36
N VAL A 149 -6.52 16.77 -2.19
CA VAL A 149 -6.62 18.21 -2.44
C VAL A 149 -7.40 18.87 -1.31
N SER A 150 -6.92 20.02 -0.86
CA SER A 150 -7.64 20.84 0.11
C SER A 150 -8.43 21.92 -0.63
N VAL A 151 -9.76 21.88 -0.47
CA VAL A 151 -10.68 22.88 -1.02
C VAL A 151 -11.47 23.48 0.13
N ASN A 152 -11.34 24.79 0.35
CA ASN A 152 -12.02 25.51 1.45
C ASN A 152 -11.76 24.88 2.84
N GLY A 153 -10.54 24.41 3.08
CA GLY A 153 -10.14 23.80 4.35
C GLY A 153 -10.62 22.34 4.54
N LYS A 154 -11.30 21.78 3.55
CA LYS A 154 -11.73 20.37 3.57
C LYS A 154 -10.82 19.54 2.68
N ILE A 155 -10.21 18.51 3.25
CA ILE A 155 -9.39 17.54 2.51
C ILE A 155 -10.31 16.53 1.82
N SER A 156 -10.07 16.29 0.53
CA SER A 156 -10.77 15.29 -0.27
C SER A 156 -9.82 14.64 -1.28
N LEU A 157 -10.16 13.43 -1.72
CA LEU A 157 -9.40 12.78 -2.79
C LEU A 157 -9.52 13.57 -4.09
N LYS A 158 -8.43 13.69 -4.83
CA LYS A 158 -8.43 14.24 -6.18
C LYS A 158 -9.34 13.43 -7.09
N LYS A 159 -10.06 14.14 -7.98
CA LYS A 159 -10.79 13.49 -9.07
C LYS A 159 -9.81 12.81 -10.02
N ALA A 160 -10.25 11.74 -10.67
CA ALA A 160 -9.40 10.94 -11.56
C ALA A 160 -8.75 11.77 -12.68
N ASP A 161 -9.46 12.74 -13.26
CA ASP A 161 -8.91 13.61 -14.31
C ASP A 161 -7.75 14.48 -13.80
N LEU A 162 -7.86 15.03 -12.60
CA LEU A 162 -6.79 15.81 -11.99
C LEU A 162 -5.58 14.93 -11.66
N LEU A 163 -5.83 13.74 -11.13
CA LEU A 163 -4.78 12.78 -10.84
C LEU A 163 -4.07 12.31 -12.11
N ASN A 164 -4.82 12.09 -13.22
CA ASN A 164 -4.28 11.76 -14.54
C ASN A 164 -3.31 12.84 -15.04
N ALA A 165 -3.66 14.11 -14.87
CA ALA A 165 -2.79 15.22 -15.25
C ALA A 165 -1.51 15.30 -14.39
N ASP A 166 -1.64 15.08 -13.07
CA ASP A 166 -0.52 15.12 -12.14
C ASP A 166 0.48 13.96 -12.38
N LEU A 167 -0.01 12.76 -12.68
CA LEU A 167 0.83 11.59 -12.99
C LEU A 167 1.65 11.80 -14.28
N VAL A 168 1.06 12.40 -15.31
CA VAL A 168 1.80 12.78 -16.53
C VAL A 168 2.83 13.87 -16.25
N LYS A 169 2.49 14.86 -15.43
CA LYS A 169 3.42 15.91 -15.01
C LYS A 169 4.61 15.35 -14.24
N ALA A 170 4.39 14.32 -13.46
CA ALA A 170 5.43 13.57 -12.73
C ALA A 170 6.23 12.61 -13.64
N GLY A 171 5.86 12.45 -14.92
CA GLY A 171 6.56 11.59 -15.87
C GLY A 171 6.27 10.10 -15.73
N ILE A 172 5.22 9.71 -14.99
CA ILE A 172 4.89 8.29 -14.71
C ILE A 172 4.44 7.58 -15.98
N TYR A 173 3.72 8.27 -16.87
CA TYR A 173 3.35 7.76 -18.18
C TYR A 173 3.20 8.91 -19.19
N SER A 174 3.01 8.56 -20.45
CA SER A 174 3.05 9.50 -21.57
C SER A 174 1.79 10.35 -21.71
N LYS A 175 1.87 11.45 -22.48
CA LYS A 175 0.70 12.24 -22.89
C LYS A 175 -0.28 11.44 -23.78
N ILE A 176 0.19 10.38 -24.43
CA ILE A 176 -0.70 9.48 -25.21
C ILE A 176 -1.53 8.65 -24.23
N ASP A 177 -0.90 8.09 -23.19
CA ASP A 177 -1.62 7.35 -22.14
C ASP A 177 -2.62 8.27 -21.44
N GLN A 178 -2.26 9.54 -21.15
CA GLN A 178 -3.18 10.51 -20.58
C GLN A 178 -4.47 10.65 -21.37
N LYS A 179 -4.37 10.76 -22.70
CA LYS A 179 -5.54 10.90 -23.59
C LYS A 179 -6.40 9.63 -23.59
N ASN A 180 -5.76 8.48 -23.62
CA ASN A 180 -6.45 7.19 -23.54
C ASN A 180 -7.19 7.04 -22.20
N ILE A 181 -6.52 7.34 -21.10
CA ILE A 181 -7.11 7.30 -19.75
C ILE A 181 -8.31 8.26 -19.65
N THR A 182 -8.19 9.48 -20.20
CA THR A 182 -9.31 10.44 -20.22
C THR A 182 -10.51 9.87 -20.97
N ALA A 183 -10.31 9.20 -22.11
CA ALA A 183 -11.37 8.57 -22.85
C ALA A 183 -12.01 7.39 -22.07
N TRP A 184 -11.19 6.58 -21.43
CA TRP A 184 -11.66 5.43 -20.62
C TRP A 184 -12.44 5.87 -19.37
N LEU A 185 -11.98 6.93 -18.68
CA LEU A 185 -12.70 7.53 -17.57
C LEU A 185 -14.03 8.15 -18.03
N GLY A 186 -14.07 8.73 -19.23
CA GLY A 186 -15.29 9.22 -19.86
C GLY A 186 -16.31 8.10 -20.08
N LEU A 187 -15.88 6.98 -20.64
CA LEU A 187 -16.72 5.80 -20.86
C LEU A 187 -17.28 5.26 -19.53
N ARG A 188 -16.42 5.09 -18.52
CA ARG A 188 -16.83 4.67 -17.16
C ARG A 188 -17.87 5.64 -16.57
N ASN A 189 -17.67 6.96 -16.74
CA ASN A 189 -18.59 7.96 -16.23
C ASN A 189 -19.95 7.86 -16.93
N SER A 190 -20.00 7.68 -18.25
CA SER A 190 -21.25 7.43 -18.98
C SER A 190 -21.97 6.19 -18.44
N ALA A 191 -21.23 5.08 -18.23
CA ALA A 191 -21.80 3.86 -17.66
C ALA A 191 -22.35 4.08 -16.24
N ALA A 192 -21.59 4.73 -15.35
CA ALA A 192 -22.00 4.98 -13.97
C ALA A 192 -23.21 5.93 -13.83
N HIS A 193 -23.44 6.79 -14.83
CA HIS A 193 -24.57 7.72 -14.86
C HIS A 193 -25.74 7.26 -15.73
N GLY A 194 -25.78 6.00 -16.16
CA GLY A 194 -26.92 5.42 -16.92
C GLY A 194 -26.98 5.88 -18.37
N LYS A 195 -25.91 6.45 -18.93
CA LYS A 195 -25.86 6.89 -20.34
C LYS A 195 -25.33 5.76 -21.22
N TYR A 196 -26.09 4.67 -21.28
CA TYR A 196 -25.67 3.42 -21.90
C TYR A 196 -25.60 3.46 -23.44
N ASP A 197 -26.20 4.47 -24.05
CA ASP A 197 -26.18 4.68 -25.51
C ASP A 197 -24.99 5.50 -25.98
N ASP A 198 -24.22 6.12 -25.06
CA ASP A 198 -23.06 6.93 -25.39
C ASP A 198 -21.85 6.11 -25.85
N TYR A 199 -21.88 4.78 -25.67
CA TYR A 199 -20.78 3.90 -26.00
C TYR A 199 -21.24 2.48 -26.37
N SER A 200 -20.43 1.78 -27.18
CA SER A 200 -20.72 0.44 -27.66
C SER A 200 -20.00 -0.66 -26.86
N LYS A 201 -20.40 -1.92 -27.06
CA LYS A 201 -19.71 -3.10 -26.49
C LYS A 201 -18.26 -3.20 -27.00
N GLU A 202 -18.03 -2.85 -28.27
CA GLU A 202 -16.71 -2.87 -28.89
C GLU A 202 -15.75 -1.87 -28.21
N GLN A 203 -16.25 -0.70 -27.81
CA GLN A 203 -15.47 0.29 -27.08
C GLN A 203 -15.08 -0.22 -25.68
N VAL A 204 -15.96 -0.95 -25.00
CA VAL A 204 -15.64 -1.59 -23.70
C VAL A 204 -14.64 -2.73 -23.89
N THR A 205 -14.76 -3.52 -24.96
CA THR A 205 -13.78 -4.56 -25.32
C THR A 205 -12.40 -3.97 -25.57
N PHE A 206 -12.33 -2.86 -26.30
CA PHE A 206 -11.07 -2.16 -26.55
C PHE A 206 -10.47 -1.60 -25.25
N LEU A 207 -11.29 -1.03 -24.37
CA LEU A 207 -10.88 -0.60 -23.04
C LEU A 207 -10.23 -1.75 -22.26
N SER A 208 -10.86 -2.94 -22.20
CA SER A 208 -10.32 -4.12 -21.52
C SER A 208 -8.91 -4.48 -22.00
N GLN A 209 -8.73 -4.60 -23.33
CA GLN A 209 -7.43 -4.96 -23.92
C GLN A 209 -6.36 -3.92 -23.65
N ALA A 210 -6.71 -2.64 -23.80
CA ALA A 210 -5.76 -1.54 -23.61
C ALA A 210 -5.38 -1.34 -22.13
N LEU A 211 -6.33 -1.55 -21.21
CA LEU A 211 -6.10 -1.43 -19.78
C LEU A 211 -5.10 -2.48 -19.26
N ASN A 212 -5.24 -3.74 -19.70
CA ASN A 212 -4.26 -4.79 -19.37
C ASN A 212 -2.83 -4.40 -19.79
N GLY A 213 -2.67 -3.92 -21.01
CA GLY A 213 -1.37 -3.45 -21.52
C GLY A 213 -0.84 -2.22 -20.78
N PHE A 214 -1.71 -1.29 -20.38
CA PHE A 214 -1.34 -0.11 -19.61
C PHE A 214 -0.85 -0.50 -18.21
N MET A 215 -1.61 -1.31 -17.50
CA MET A 215 -1.26 -1.75 -16.14
C MET A 215 0.02 -2.57 -16.11
N ALA A 216 0.26 -3.42 -17.11
CA ALA A 216 1.50 -4.20 -17.21
C ALA A 216 2.75 -3.30 -17.35
N ARG A 217 2.66 -2.25 -18.18
CA ARG A 217 3.79 -1.33 -18.40
C ARG A 217 4.09 -0.38 -17.24
N THR A 218 3.12 -0.11 -16.40
CA THR A 218 3.24 0.87 -15.31
C THR A 218 3.50 0.23 -13.95
N LYS A 219 3.78 -1.08 -13.92
CA LYS A 219 4.20 -1.83 -12.71
C LYS A 219 5.71 -1.92 -12.54
N GLU A 220 6.47 -1.54 -13.57
CA GLU A 220 7.94 -1.51 -13.55
C GLU A 220 8.47 -0.20 -12.98
#